data_ac36153bd8dc8a73cff1ca5821ee3793
#
_entry.id   ac36153bd8dc8a73cff1ca5821ee3793
#
_cell.length_a   1.000
_cell.length_b   1.000
_cell.length_c   1.000
_cell.angle_alpha   90.00
_cell.angle_beta   90.00
_cell.angle_gamma   90.00
#
_symmetry.space_group_name_H-M   'P 1'
#
loop_
_entity.id
_entity.type
_entity.pdbx_description
1 polymer ?
#
loop_
_entity_poly.entity_id
_entity_poly.type
_entity_poly.pdbx_seq_one_letter_code
_entity_poly.pdbx_strand_id
1 'polypeptide(L)' 'MEIYLIGQYQFDGSEPTYRCFYEESDAKRCARELIEESEDDDEEAMEVTWDDFLDRWDCWVCFMEVLEVE' A
#
# COMPACT_ATOMS: atom_id res chain seq x y z
N MET A 1 -5.94 9.15 -18.18
CA MET A 1 -6.33 9.15 -16.76
C MET A 1 -5.65 8.00 -16.04
N GLU A 2 -5.01 8.29 -14.94
CA GLU A 2 -4.34 7.26 -14.16
C GLU A 2 -5.19 6.79 -12.99
N ILE A 3 -5.16 5.49 -12.73
CA ILE A 3 -5.81 4.88 -11.59
C ILE A 3 -4.74 4.21 -10.73
N TYR A 4 -4.83 4.41 -9.44
CA TYR A 4 -3.88 3.87 -8.48
C TYR A 4 -4.52 2.72 -7.73
N LEU A 5 -3.94 1.53 -7.85
CA LEU A 5 -4.42 0.33 -7.15
C LEU A 5 -3.54 0.04 -5.94
N ILE A 6 -4.16 -0.11 -4.79
CA ILE A 6 -3.46 -0.58 -3.59
C ILE A 6 -3.85 -2.04 -3.38
N GLY A 7 -2.87 -2.93 -3.42
CA GLY A 7 -3.06 -4.34 -3.14
C GLY A 7 -2.56 -4.66 -1.74
N GLN A 8 -3.40 -5.27 -0.92
CA GLN A 8 -3.03 -5.68 0.42
C GLN A 8 -2.76 -7.18 0.44
N TYR A 9 -1.56 -7.58 0.83
CA TYR A 9 -1.19 -8.99 0.95
C TYR A 9 -1.96 -9.65 2.10
N GLN A 10 -2.36 -10.90 1.88
CA GLN A 10 -3.04 -11.69 2.89
C GLN A 10 -2.07 -12.67 3.53
N PHE A 11 -2.12 -12.80 4.85
CA PHE A 11 -1.20 -13.67 5.58
C PHE A 11 -1.49 -15.15 5.40
N ASP A 12 -2.71 -15.50 5.00
CA ASP A 12 -3.11 -16.89 4.78
C ASP A 12 -2.71 -17.44 3.41
N GLY A 13 -2.05 -16.61 2.59
CA GLY A 13 -1.62 -17.01 1.24
C GLY A 13 -2.68 -16.86 0.17
N SER A 14 -3.85 -16.30 0.51
CA SER A 14 -4.89 -16.03 -0.50
C SER A 14 -4.50 -14.82 -1.35
N GLU A 15 -5.30 -14.57 -2.39
CA GLU A 15 -5.05 -13.46 -3.30
C GLU A 15 -5.15 -12.11 -2.57
N PRO A 16 -4.34 -11.11 -2.96
CA PRO A 16 -4.42 -9.78 -2.38
C PRO A 16 -5.79 -9.15 -2.61
N THR A 17 -6.21 -8.32 -1.67
CA THR A 17 -7.40 -7.48 -1.88
C THR A 17 -6.96 -6.16 -2.46
N TYR A 18 -7.76 -5.60 -3.38
CA TYR A 18 -7.42 -4.39 -4.11
C TYR A 18 -8.38 -3.27 -3.80
N ARG A 19 -7.85 -2.04 -3.77
CA ARG A 19 -8.63 -0.81 -3.67
C ARG A 19 -8.17 0.14 -4.76
N CYS A 20 -9.12 0.83 -5.40
CA CYS A 20 -8.86 1.77 -6.48
C CYS A 20 -8.94 3.20 -6.01
N PHE A 21 -8.03 4.04 -6.47
CA PHE A 21 -8.04 5.48 -6.19
C PHE A 21 -7.76 6.25 -7.47
N TYR A 22 -8.34 7.43 -7.58
CA TYR A 22 -8.10 8.31 -8.72
C TYR A 22 -6.99 9.32 -8.45
N GLU A 23 -6.59 9.46 -7.19
CA GLU A 23 -5.51 10.36 -6.80
C GLU A 23 -4.41 9.61 -6.06
N GLU A 24 -3.16 9.93 -6.39
CA GLU A 24 -2.00 9.31 -5.79
C GLU A 24 -1.97 9.54 -4.27
N SER A 25 -2.32 10.75 -3.82
CA SER A 25 -2.33 11.07 -2.39
C SER A 25 -3.30 10.19 -1.60
N ASP A 26 -4.46 9.88 -2.18
CA ASP A 26 -5.45 9.01 -1.53
C ASP A 26 -4.94 7.58 -1.46
N ALA A 27 -4.30 7.10 -2.52
CA ALA A 27 -3.71 5.77 -2.54
C ALA A 27 -2.61 5.64 -1.49
N LYS A 28 -1.73 6.63 -1.42
CA LYS A 28 -0.66 6.66 -0.41
C LYS A 28 -1.21 6.68 1.01
N ARG A 29 -2.28 7.42 1.24
CA ARG A 29 -2.94 7.47 2.54
C ARG A 29 -3.46 6.08 2.92
N CYS A 30 -4.10 5.39 2.00
CA CYS A 30 -4.58 4.04 2.21
C CYS A 30 -3.43 3.10 2.59
N ALA A 31 -2.33 3.14 1.83
CA ALA A 31 -1.15 2.33 2.11
C ALA A 31 -0.58 2.63 3.51
N ARG A 32 -0.51 3.91 3.87
CA ARG A 32 -0.03 4.32 5.19
C ARG A 32 -0.89 3.75 6.31
N GLU A 33 -2.20 3.79 6.16
CA GLU A 33 -3.13 3.24 7.14
C GLU A 33 -2.96 1.72 7.28
N LEU A 34 -2.78 1.01 6.17
CA LEU A 34 -2.55 -0.42 6.21
C LEU A 34 -1.24 -0.77 6.94
N ILE A 35 -0.20 0.01 6.69
CA ILE A 35 1.09 -0.19 7.36
C ILE A 35 0.98 0.09 8.86
N GLU A 36 0.28 1.16 9.24
CA GLU A 36 0.06 1.50 10.65
C GLU A 36 -0.69 0.39 11.39
N GLU A 37 -1.70 -0.20 10.76
CA GLU A 37 -2.44 -1.31 11.34
C GLU A 37 -1.58 -2.56 11.50
N SER A 38 -0.70 -2.82 10.53
CA SER A 38 0.14 -4.02 10.52
C SER A 38 1.31 -3.94 11.50
N GLU A 39 1.85 -2.74 11.69
CA GLU A 39 3.00 -2.50 12.56
C GLU A 39 2.60 -1.97 13.95
N ASP A 40 1.40 -2.23 14.36
CA ASP A 40 0.77 -1.79 15.61
C ASP A 40 1.79 -1.49 16.74
N ASP A 41 1.74 -0.27 17.28
CA ASP A 41 2.60 0.21 18.39
C ASP A 41 4.11 0.25 18.12
N ASP A 42 4.59 -0.14 16.93
CA ASP A 42 6.01 -0.09 16.60
C ASP A 42 6.28 0.98 15.55
N GLU A 43 6.52 2.21 16.01
CA GLU A 43 6.76 3.35 15.13
C GLU A 43 8.01 3.18 14.26
N GLU A 44 9.06 2.57 14.78
CA GLU A 44 10.30 2.36 14.03
C GLU A 44 10.07 1.39 12.87
N ALA A 45 9.42 0.27 13.13
CA ALA A 45 9.08 -0.70 12.07
C ALA A 45 8.15 -0.08 11.04
N MET A 46 7.18 0.71 11.49
CA MET A 46 6.25 1.41 10.60
C MET A 46 6.98 2.35 9.65
N GLU A 47 7.93 3.13 10.15
CA GLU A 47 8.70 4.06 9.31
C GLU A 47 9.58 3.33 8.31
N VAL A 48 10.21 2.22 8.69
CA VAL A 48 11.01 1.40 7.79
C VAL A 48 10.14 0.83 6.67
N THR A 49 9.00 0.27 7.03
CA THR A 49 8.06 -0.32 6.06
C THR A 49 7.51 0.75 5.11
N TRP A 50 7.18 1.92 5.64
CA TRP A 50 6.69 3.04 4.84
C TRP A 50 7.76 3.54 3.86
N ASP A 51 9.01 3.65 4.30
CA ASP A 51 10.12 4.04 3.44
C ASP A 51 10.33 3.03 2.31
N ASP A 52 10.23 1.74 2.61
CA ASP A 52 10.32 0.69 1.58
C ASP A 52 9.19 0.83 0.56
N PHE A 53 7.97 1.10 1.03
CA PHE A 53 6.83 1.30 0.14
C PHE A 53 7.06 2.50 -0.78
N LEU A 54 7.52 3.62 -0.23
CA LEU A 54 7.77 4.83 -1.03
C LEU A 54 8.89 4.64 -2.05
N ASP A 55 9.89 3.83 -1.71
CA ASP A 55 11.03 3.59 -2.59
C ASP A 55 10.67 2.69 -3.79
N ARG A 56 9.86 1.65 -3.55
CA ARG A 56 9.59 0.62 -4.56
C ARG A 56 8.12 0.42 -4.88
N TRP A 57 7.22 1.17 -4.26
CA TRP A 57 5.77 0.98 -4.33
C TRP A 57 5.36 -0.43 -3.89
N ASP A 58 6.14 -1.03 -3.01
CA ASP A 58 5.93 -2.39 -2.53
C ASP A 58 6.57 -2.56 -1.17
N CYS A 59 5.89 -3.27 -0.28
CA CYS A 59 6.42 -3.65 1.02
C CYS A 59 5.74 -4.97 1.42
N TRP A 60 6.08 -5.49 2.60
CA TRP A 60 5.51 -6.76 3.03
C TRP A 60 4.00 -6.70 3.32
N VAL A 61 3.46 -5.50 3.52
CA VAL A 61 2.04 -5.28 3.84
C VAL A 61 1.19 -5.08 2.59
N CYS A 62 1.65 -4.23 1.68
CA CYS A 62 0.88 -3.82 0.51
C CYS A 62 1.78 -3.34 -0.62
N PHE A 63 1.17 -3.15 -1.77
CA PHE A 63 1.87 -2.62 -2.94
C PHE A 63 0.96 -1.67 -3.70
N MET A 64 1.53 -0.87 -4.58
CA MET A 64 0.78 0.04 -5.44
C MET A 64 1.11 -0.19 -6.90
N GLU A 65 0.08 -0.24 -7.73
CA GLU A 65 0.21 -0.28 -9.18
C GLU A 65 -0.46 0.95 -9.78
N VAL A 66 0.15 1.51 -10.80
CA VAL A 66 -0.43 2.64 -11.53
C VAL A 66 -0.89 2.13 -12.88
N LEU A 67 -2.17 2.28 -13.17
CA LEU A 67 -2.76 1.88 -14.44
C LEU A 67 -3.21 3.11 -15.19
N GLU A 68 -2.96 3.12 -16.49
CA GLU A 68 -3.43 4.20 -17.36
C GLU A 68 -4.72 3.75 -18.04
N VAL A 69 -5.76 4.56 -17.89
CA VAL A 69 -7.08 4.30 -18.48
C VAL A 69 -7.39 5.38 -19.48
N GLU A 70 -7.74 4.99 -20.68
CA GLU A 70 -8.10 5.90 -21.75
C GLU A 70 -9.52 6.45 -21.61
#